data_32aa6429c4982e18d27f136845586b2e
#
_entry.id   32aa6429c4982e18d27f136845586b2e
#
_cell.length_a   1.000
_cell.length_b   1.000
_cell.length_c   1.000
_cell.angle_alpha   90.00
_cell.angle_beta   90.00
_cell.angle_gamma   90.00
#
_symmetry.space_group_name_H-M   'P 1'
#
loop_
_entity.id
_entity.type
_entity.pdbx_description
1 polymer ?
#
loop_
_entity_poly.entity_id
_entity_poly.type
_entity_poly.pdbx_seq_one_letter_code
_entity_poly.pdbx_strand_id
1 'polypeptide(L)'
;MHAAAAVAGTSHEAAGLPCQDRVAGRAVPGATAMALADGAGSASRSEAGAARVVEAALDLAGESFEALRRADEDEVKTLVLDRIKEDLGKTARLLQVPVGELASTLLLVAVRGQEYVAVHLGDGLVAAVRRGRPEALTRPVRGEFVNETVLTTSSGARDALQVRRGVLEDASAFAVLSDGAAESLYLRREGTVGTALEKMAAWLESNAPGEVSAALERHLRGLFRQRTGDDVSLGILSRVALPLEALAGLDPSFLGAFLAPGEGRVTGLGTRNRLRVLEAFLDEAGGPPSREVLARRSGLSPSTAGKHLRDLRRWLDIRKEEGREVR
;
A
#
# COMPACT_ATOMS: atom_id res chain seq x y z
N MET A 1 3.18 7.79 1.95
CA MET A 1 3.88 6.88 2.92
C MET A 1 3.53 5.44 2.60
N HIS A 2 4.40 4.49 2.96
CA HIS A 2 4.15 3.07 2.71
C HIS A 2 4.65 2.20 3.87
N ALA A 3 4.02 1.06 4.08
CA ALA A 3 4.43 0.02 5.01
C ALA A 3 4.13 -1.34 4.39
N ALA A 4 4.98 -2.31 4.66
CA ALA A 4 4.83 -3.66 4.10
C ALA A 4 5.40 -4.71 5.06
N ALA A 5 4.85 -5.91 5.00
CA ALA A 5 5.37 -7.09 5.69
C ALA A 5 5.05 -8.36 4.91
N ALA A 6 5.96 -9.32 4.98
CA ALA A 6 5.81 -10.68 4.47
C ALA A 6 6.24 -11.68 5.55
N VAL A 7 5.52 -12.78 5.67
CA VAL A 7 5.76 -13.83 6.67
C VAL A 7 5.62 -15.18 6.01
N ALA A 8 6.62 -16.05 6.20
CA ALA A 8 6.58 -17.42 5.70
C ALA A 8 5.39 -18.19 6.26
N GLY A 9 4.74 -18.96 5.42
CA GLY A 9 3.65 -19.85 5.76
C GLY A 9 4.09 -21.02 6.64
N THR A 10 3.14 -21.62 7.35
CA THR A 10 3.45 -22.78 8.23
C THR A 10 3.90 -24.00 7.42
N SER A 11 3.39 -24.17 6.21
CA SER A 11 3.80 -25.25 5.30
C SER A 11 5.23 -25.05 4.80
N HIS A 12 5.62 -23.82 4.45
CA HIS A 12 6.98 -23.50 4.02
C HIS A 12 7.98 -23.66 5.16
N GLU A 13 7.66 -23.13 6.36
CA GLU A 13 8.53 -23.34 7.53
C GLU A 13 8.73 -24.83 7.86
N ALA A 14 7.66 -25.63 7.83
CA ALA A 14 7.74 -27.07 8.09
C ALA A 14 8.59 -27.81 7.04
N ALA A 15 8.59 -27.32 5.80
CA ALA A 15 9.41 -27.85 4.70
C ALA A 15 10.84 -27.28 4.66
N GLY A 16 11.18 -26.33 5.53
CA GLY A 16 12.47 -25.62 5.51
C GLY A 16 12.65 -24.70 4.30
N LEU A 17 11.56 -24.27 3.68
CA LEU A 17 11.55 -23.36 2.53
C LEU A 17 11.55 -21.89 3.00
N PRO A 18 12.20 -20.99 2.26
CA PRO A 18 12.09 -19.56 2.53
C PRO A 18 10.69 -19.04 2.20
N CYS A 19 10.34 -17.85 2.69
CA CYS A 19 9.20 -17.11 2.20
C CYS A 19 9.38 -16.81 0.72
N GLN A 20 8.44 -17.25 -0.11
CA GLN A 20 8.43 -17.06 -1.56
C GLN A 20 7.73 -15.75 -1.96
N ASP A 21 7.02 -15.13 -1.04
CA ASP A 21 6.42 -13.80 -1.21
C ASP A 21 7.47 -12.69 -1.11
N ARG A 22 7.30 -11.66 -1.93
CA ARG A 22 8.04 -10.41 -1.81
C ARG A 22 7.09 -9.23 -1.88
N VAL A 23 7.23 -8.29 -0.95
CA VAL A 23 6.49 -7.03 -0.96
C VAL A 23 7.43 -5.88 -0.61
N ALA A 24 7.35 -4.78 -1.35
CA ALA A 24 8.12 -3.58 -1.08
C ALA A 24 7.38 -2.33 -1.54
N GLY A 25 7.60 -1.23 -0.81
CA GLY A 25 7.16 0.11 -1.22
C GLY A 25 8.37 1.04 -1.33
N ARG A 26 8.32 1.97 -2.28
CA ARG A 26 9.43 2.90 -2.52
C ARG A 26 8.93 4.22 -3.09
N ALA A 27 9.56 5.32 -2.63
CA ALA A 27 9.48 6.58 -3.36
C ALA A 27 10.34 6.43 -4.64
N VAL A 28 9.72 6.69 -5.79
CA VAL A 28 10.36 6.64 -7.12
C VAL A 28 10.29 8.03 -7.75
N PRO A 29 11.02 8.34 -8.84
CA PRO A 29 10.99 9.66 -9.44
C PRO A 29 9.57 10.18 -9.71
N GLY A 30 9.15 11.18 -8.92
CA GLY A 30 7.83 11.83 -9.02
C GLY A 30 6.63 11.01 -8.57
N ALA A 31 6.81 9.80 -8.02
CA ALA A 31 5.72 8.94 -7.57
C ALA A 31 6.07 8.19 -6.29
N THR A 32 5.10 7.51 -5.71
CA THR A 32 5.30 6.48 -4.69
C THR A 32 4.66 5.20 -5.19
N ALA A 33 5.37 4.10 -5.10
CA ALA A 33 4.90 2.80 -5.59
C ALA A 33 4.98 1.73 -4.50
N MET A 34 4.11 0.73 -4.62
CA MET A 34 4.05 -0.48 -3.81
C MET A 34 3.89 -1.66 -4.75
N ALA A 35 4.74 -2.66 -4.63
CA ALA A 35 4.63 -3.89 -5.41
C ALA A 35 4.69 -5.12 -4.50
N LEU A 36 4.01 -6.19 -4.94
CA LEU A 36 4.00 -7.50 -4.32
C LEU A 36 4.05 -8.56 -5.42
N ALA A 37 4.81 -9.61 -5.18
CA ALA A 37 4.80 -10.82 -5.97
C ALA A 37 4.82 -12.02 -5.04
N ASP A 38 4.00 -13.01 -5.36
CA ASP A 38 3.89 -14.30 -4.72
C ASP A 38 4.57 -15.33 -5.62
N GLY A 39 5.55 -16.02 -5.09
CA GLY A 39 6.35 -17.00 -5.83
C GLY A 39 5.65 -18.34 -5.94
N ALA A 40 5.54 -18.88 -7.15
CA ALA A 40 4.87 -20.15 -7.37
C ALA A 40 5.58 -21.30 -6.62
N GLY A 41 4.85 -22.03 -5.76
CA GLY A 41 5.38 -23.14 -4.99
C GLY A 41 5.93 -24.31 -5.85
N SER A 42 5.54 -24.39 -7.12
CA SER A 42 6.07 -25.38 -8.08
C SER A 42 7.41 -24.97 -8.71
N ALA A 43 7.85 -23.72 -8.55
CA ALA A 43 9.08 -23.21 -9.15
C ALA A 43 10.21 -23.18 -8.11
N SER A 44 11.36 -23.75 -8.46
CA SER A 44 12.45 -24.00 -7.49
C SER A 44 13.19 -22.74 -7.01
N ARG A 45 12.99 -21.61 -7.69
CA ARG A 45 13.61 -20.32 -7.40
C ARG A 45 12.60 -19.17 -7.43
N SER A 46 11.36 -19.47 -7.06
CA SER A 46 10.27 -18.50 -7.08
C SER A 46 10.52 -17.31 -6.14
N GLU A 47 11.23 -17.51 -5.03
CA GLU A 47 11.63 -16.43 -4.13
C GLU A 47 12.53 -15.38 -4.81
N ALA A 48 13.46 -15.85 -5.65
CA ALA A 48 14.31 -14.96 -6.43
C ALA A 48 13.53 -14.28 -7.57
N GLY A 49 12.60 -15.01 -8.17
CA GLY A 49 11.69 -14.50 -9.18
C GLY A 49 10.78 -13.39 -8.62
N ALA A 50 10.11 -13.66 -7.50
CA ALA A 50 9.24 -12.69 -6.82
C ALA A 50 10.02 -11.43 -6.43
N ALA A 51 11.22 -11.57 -5.88
CA ALA A 51 12.09 -10.44 -5.55
C ALA A 51 12.41 -9.60 -6.80
N ARG A 52 12.74 -10.25 -7.92
CA ARG A 52 13.07 -9.53 -9.16
C ARG A 52 11.86 -8.85 -9.79
N VAL A 53 10.70 -9.50 -9.77
CA VAL A 53 9.44 -8.94 -10.27
C VAL A 53 9.06 -7.67 -9.49
N VAL A 54 9.16 -7.68 -8.16
CA VAL A 54 8.89 -6.50 -7.33
C VAL A 54 9.84 -5.35 -7.67
N GLU A 55 11.15 -5.59 -7.77
CA GLU A 55 12.11 -4.54 -8.12
C GLU A 55 11.84 -3.98 -9.53
N ALA A 56 11.63 -4.84 -10.53
CA ALA A 56 11.34 -4.42 -11.90
C ALA A 56 10.05 -3.59 -11.99
N ALA A 57 9.01 -3.97 -11.24
CA ALA A 57 7.75 -3.24 -11.19
C ALA A 57 7.90 -1.85 -10.55
N LEU A 58 8.68 -1.73 -9.46
CA LEU A 58 8.96 -0.46 -8.81
C LEU A 58 9.81 0.47 -9.70
N ASP A 59 10.81 -0.08 -10.41
CA ASP A 59 11.60 0.68 -11.37
C ASP A 59 10.73 1.19 -12.52
N LEU A 60 9.91 0.31 -13.09
CA LEU A 60 8.97 0.67 -14.16
C LEU A 60 8.00 1.78 -13.73
N ALA A 61 7.50 1.74 -12.50
CA ALA A 61 6.62 2.77 -11.95
C ALA A 61 7.30 4.14 -11.89
N GLY A 62 8.60 4.20 -11.63
CA GLY A 62 9.37 5.45 -11.64
C GLY A 62 9.72 5.94 -13.04
N GLU A 63 10.19 5.03 -13.88
CA GLU A 63 10.69 5.34 -15.23
C GLU A 63 9.57 5.65 -16.22
N SER A 64 8.41 4.99 -16.08
CA SER A 64 7.36 4.95 -17.10
C SER A 64 5.95 5.26 -16.59
N PHE A 65 5.81 6.00 -15.49
CA PHE A 65 4.48 6.31 -14.91
C PHE A 65 3.52 6.90 -15.93
N GLU A 66 3.97 7.86 -16.77
CA GLU A 66 3.12 8.50 -17.78
C GLU A 66 2.65 7.50 -18.85
N ALA A 67 3.53 6.60 -19.29
CA ALA A 67 3.14 5.55 -20.22
C ALA A 67 2.14 4.58 -19.58
N LEU A 68 2.41 4.13 -18.35
CA LEU A 68 1.47 3.30 -17.59
C LEU A 68 0.11 3.98 -17.42
N ARG A 69 0.09 5.29 -17.27
CA ARG A 69 -1.11 6.08 -17.01
C ARG A 69 -1.91 6.39 -18.28
N ARG A 70 -1.26 6.67 -19.43
CA ARG A 70 -1.86 7.27 -20.62
C ARG A 70 -1.91 6.37 -21.84
N ALA A 71 -0.98 5.43 -22.02
CA ALA A 71 -0.96 4.52 -23.15
C ALA A 71 -2.22 3.64 -23.18
N ASP A 72 -2.56 3.04 -24.30
CA ASP A 72 -3.67 2.10 -24.33
C ASP A 72 -3.39 0.85 -23.45
N GLU A 73 -4.43 0.07 -23.15
CA GLU A 73 -4.30 -1.05 -22.22
C GLU A 73 -3.34 -2.11 -22.74
N ASP A 74 -3.35 -2.37 -24.04
CA ASP A 74 -2.50 -3.37 -24.67
C ASP A 74 -1.02 -2.94 -24.71
N GLU A 75 -0.76 -1.67 -24.92
CA GLU A 75 0.58 -1.09 -24.84
C GLU A 75 1.13 -1.20 -23.42
N VAL A 76 0.30 -0.90 -22.41
CA VAL A 76 0.71 -1.06 -21.01
C VAL A 76 0.97 -2.51 -20.64
N LYS A 77 0.11 -3.43 -21.07
CA LYS A 77 0.34 -4.86 -20.85
C LYS A 77 1.66 -5.31 -21.47
N THR A 78 1.96 -4.87 -22.67
CA THR A 78 3.22 -5.14 -23.35
C THR A 78 4.40 -4.56 -22.58
N LEU A 79 4.34 -3.29 -22.23
CA LEU A 79 5.40 -2.58 -21.49
C LEU A 79 5.74 -3.29 -20.17
N VAL A 80 4.71 -3.66 -19.41
CA VAL A 80 4.88 -4.35 -18.11
C VAL A 80 5.51 -5.72 -18.30
N LEU A 81 4.94 -6.54 -19.19
CA LEU A 81 5.39 -7.92 -19.36
C LEU A 81 6.77 -8.02 -20.00
N ASP A 82 7.10 -7.17 -20.95
CA ASP A 82 8.41 -7.14 -21.58
C ASP A 82 9.50 -6.77 -20.56
N ARG A 83 9.23 -5.73 -19.73
CA ARG A 83 10.17 -5.36 -18.64
C ARG A 83 10.38 -6.53 -17.66
N ILE A 84 9.29 -7.16 -17.19
CA ILE A 84 9.38 -8.30 -16.26
C ILE A 84 10.13 -9.46 -16.90
N LYS A 85 9.80 -9.85 -18.13
CA LYS A 85 10.45 -10.95 -18.85
C LYS A 85 11.94 -10.70 -19.09
N GLU A 86 12.31 -9.48 -19.47
CA GLU A 86 13.70 -9.09 -19.64
C GLU A 86 14.50 -9.28 -18.35
N ASP A 87 13.96 -8.78 -17.25
CA ASP A 87 14.63 -8.83 -15.94
C ASP A 87 14.66 -10.23 -15.34
N LEU A 88 13.60 -11.03 -15.51
CA LEU A 88 13.60 -12.45 -15.16
C LEU A 88 14.62 -13.22 -16.03
N GLY A 89 14.72 -12.92 -17.32
CA GLY A 89 15.71 -13.53 -18.22
C GLY A 89 17.15 -13.25 -17.80
N LYS A 90 17.46 -12.05 -17.30
CA LYS A 90 18.78 -11.71 -16.71
C LYS A 90 19.04 -12.55 -15.45
N THR A 91 18.05 -12.63 -14.56
CA THR A 91 18.15 -13.41 -13.31
C THR A 91 18.30 -14.90 -13.58
N ALA A 92 17.54 -15.46 -14.51
CA ALA A 92 17.60 -16.86 -14.91
C ALA A 92 19.00 -17.25 -15.41
N ARG A 93 19.60 -16.39 -16.25
CA ARG A 93 21.00 -16.60 -16.72
C ARG A 93 22.00 -16.57 -15.57
N LEU A 94 21.84 -15.61 -14.63
CA LEU A 94 22.73 -15.49 -13.47
C LEU A 94 22.66 -16.72 -12.56
N LEU A 95 21.44 -17.23 -12.33
CA LEU A 95 21.19 -18.38 -11.46
C LEU A 95 21.34 -19.72 -12.19
N GLN A 96 21.53 -19.71 -13.51
CA GLN A 96 21.66 -20.91 -14.38
C GLN A 96 20.42 -21.82 -14.29
N VAL A 97 19.21 -21.22 -14.27
CA VAL A 97 17.92 -21.93 -14.24
C VAL A 97 17.03 -21.50 -15.41
N PRO A 98 16.07 -22.33 -15.83
CA PRO A 98 15.02 -21.90 -16.75
C PRO A 98 14.21 -20.74 -16.18
N VAL A 99 13.72 -19.83 -17.03
CA VAL A 99 12.90 -18.67 -16.60
C VAL A 99 11.63 -19.13 -15.85
N GLY A 100 11.06 -20.26 -16.20
CA GLY A 100 9.90 -20.85 -15.52
C GLY A 100 10.13 -21.12 -14.03
N GLU A 101 11.39 -21.37 -13.62
CA GLU A 101 11.74 -21.57 -12.21
C GLU A 101 11.72 -20.27 -11.36
N LEU A 102 11.48 -19.13 -12.01
CA LEU A 102 11.33 -17.82 -11.40
C LEU A 102 9.87 -17.31 -11.42
N ALA A 103 8.92 -18.22 -11.62
CA ALA A 103 7.52 -17.89 -11.79
C ALA A 103 6.93 -17.26 -10.53
N SER A 104 6.20 -16.17 -10.70
CA SER A 104 5.49 -15.46 -9.62
C SER A 104 4.30 -14.68 -10.15
N THR A 105 3.45 -14.21 -9.25
CA THR A 105 2.40 -13.21 -9.50
C THR A 105 3.01 -11.81 -9.63
N LEU A 106 2.17 -10.80 -9.92
CA LEU A 106 2.54 -9.38 -9.90
C LEU A 106 1.36 -8.52 -9.46
N LEU A 107 1.55 -7.77 -8.39
CA LEU A 107 0.69 -6.68 -7.97
C LEU A 107 1.52 -5.40 -7.90
N LEU A 108 1.04 -4.32 -8.50
CA LEU A 108 1.67 -3.01 -8.46
C LEU A 108 0.62 -1.93 -8.27
N VAL A 109 0.88 -0.98 -7.40
CA VAL A 109 0.18 0.31 -7.33
C VAL A 109 1.20 1.42 -7.31
N ALA A 110 1.04 2.40 -8.19
CA ALA A 110 1.84 3.61 -8.22
C ALA A 110 0.94 4.85 -8.17
N VAL A 111 1.35 5.84 -7.39
CA VAL A 111 0.62 7.10 -7.18
C VAL A 111 1.54 8.27 -7.49
N ARG A 112 1.07 9.19 -8.34
CA ARG A 112 1.73 10.45 -8.68
C ARG A 112 0.73 11.60 -8.63
N GLY A 113 0.93 12.56 -7.72
CA GLY A 113 -0.01 13.65 -7.52
C GLY A 113 -1.41 13.14 -7.18
N GLN A 114 -2.39 13.42 -8.03
CA GLN A 114 -3.78 12.97 -7.88
C GLN A 114 -4.13 11.75 -8.75
N GLU A 115 -3.15 11.12 -9.39
CA GLU A 115 -3.37 10.00 -10.30
C GLU A 115 -2.78 8.71 -9.75
N TYR A 116 -3.40 7.58 -10.10
CA TYR A 116 -2.87 6.26 -9.79
C TYR A 116 -2.93 5.31 -10.97
N VAL A 117 -2.07 4.33 -10.94
CA VAL A 117 -2.09 3.13 -11.79
C VAL A 117 -1.96 1.91 -10.90
N ALA A 118 -2.78 0.90 -11.15
CA ALA A 118 -2.64 -0.42 -10.56
C ALA A 118 -2.54 -1.47 -11.65
N VAL A 119 -1.62 -2.41 -11.47
CA VAL A 119 -1.40 -3.57 -12.35
C VAL A 119 -1.53 -4.82 -11.51
N HIS A 120 -2.23 -5.83 -12.03
CA HIS A 120 -2.48 -7.08 -11.31
C HIS A 120 -2.41 -8.29 -12.25
N LEU A 121 -1.58 -9.25 -11.91
CA LEU A 121 -1.52 -10.57 -12.51
C LEU A 121 -1.42 -11.62 -11.39
N GLY A 122 -2.34 -12.57 -11.35
CA GLY A 122 -2.39 -13.64 -10.36
C GLY A 122 -3.66 -13.64 -9.51
N ASP A 123 -3.63 -14.31 -8.37
CA ASP A 123 -4.78 -14.58 -7.49
C ASP A 123 -4.76 -13.77 -6.16
N GLY A 124 -3.79 -12.88 -6.00
CA GLY A 124 -3.79 -11.88 -4.96
C GLY A 124 -4.88 -10.81 -5.14
N LEU A 125 -4.73 -9.67 -4.48
CA LEU A 125 -5.72 -8.58 -4.52
C LEU A 125 -5.04 -7.21 -4.46
N VAL A 126 -5.49 -6.30 -5.33
CA VAL A 126 -5.27 -4.86 -5.13
C VAL A 126 -6.57 -4.24 -4.62
N ALA A 127 -6.49 -3.53 -3.51
CA ALA A 127 -7.61 -2.84 -2.89
C ALA A 127 -7.33 -1.34 -2.73
N ALA A 128 -8.40 -0.55 -2.64
CA ALA A 128 -8.35 0.86 -2.29
C ALA A 128 -9.21 1.14 -1.05
N VAL A 129 -8.85 2.14 -0.26
CA VAL A 129 -9.68 2.67 0.82
C VAL A 129 -10.26 3.99 0.36
N ARG A 130 -11.56 4.02 0.06
CA ARG A 130 -12.30 5.21 -0.38
C ARG A 130 -13.33 5.61 0.65
N ARG A 131 -13.35 6.88 1.06
CA ARG A 131 -14.29 7.39 2.10
C ARG A 131 -14.32 6.53 3.35
N GLY A 132 -13.16 6.00 3.76
CA GLY A 132 -13.04 5.10 4.90
C GLY A 132 -13.62 3.70 4.68
N ARG A 133 -13.90 3.29 3.43
CA ARG A 133 -14.39 1.95 3.09
C ARG A 133 -13.39 1.24 2.18
N PRO A 134 -12.93 0.05 2.54
CA PRO A 134 -12.12 -0.77 1.66
C PRO A 134 -12.96 -1.34 0.52
N GLU A 135 -12.42 -1.31 -0.69
CA GLU A 135 -13.02 -1.90 -1.89
C GLU A 135 -11.95 -2.62 -2.73
N ALA A 136 -12.36 -3.67 -3.42
CA ALA A 136 -11.49 -4.37 -4.36
C ALA A 136 -11.33 -3.53 -5.64
N LEU A 137 -10.10 -3.16 -5.96
CA LEU A 137 -9.77 -2.43 -7.19
C LEU A 137 -9.58 -3.38 -8.37
N THR A 138 -9.06 -4.57 -8.10
CA THR A 138 -8.91 -5.67 -9.06
C THR A 138 -9.52 -6.93 -8.51
N ARG A 139 -9.61 -7.98 -9.32
CA ARG A 139 -10.14 -9.28 -8.88
C ARG A 139 -9.10 -10.36 -9.09
N PRO A 140 -8.98 -11.32 -8.15
CA PRO A 140 -8.14 -12.50 -8.35
C PRO A 140 -8.48 -13.21 -9.66
N VAL A 141 -7.45 -13.49 -10.49
CA VAL A 141 -7.61 -14.21 -11.75
C VAL A 141 -7.09 -15.62 -11.56
N ARG A 142 -7.93 -16.60 -11.92
CA ARG A 142 -7.54 -18.01 -12.01
C ARG A 142 -7.42 -18.40 -13.46
N GLY A 143 -6.54 -19.34 -13.76
CA GLY A 143 -6.40 -19.94 -15.08
C GLY A 143 -7.64 -20.73 -15.52
N GLU A 144 -7.57 -21.40 -16.66
CA GLU A 144 -8.67 -22.23 -17.20
C GLU A 144 -9.07 -23.38 -16.27
N PHE A 145 -8.14 -23.85 -15.44
CA PHE A 145 -8.41 -24.85 -14.41
C PHE A 145 -8.60 -24.18 -13.04
N VAL A 146 -9.52 -24.72 -12.25
CA VAL A 146 -10.00 -24.12 -10.98
C VAL A 146 -8.87 -23.80 -9.97
N ASN A 147 -7.71 -24.43 -10.11
CA ASN A 147 -6.55 -24.30 -9.20
C ASN A 147 -5.28 -23.79 -9.89
N GLU A 148 -5.38 -23.20 -11.08
CA GLU A 148 -4.22 -22.70 -11.79
C GLU A 148 -4.15 -21.17 -11.68
N THR A 149 -3.05 -20.65 -11.13
CA THR A 149 -2.75 -19.22 -11.09
C THR A 149 -1.98 -18.82 -12.34
N VAL A 150 -2.37 -17.74 -12.99
CA VAL A 150 -1.63 -17.19 -14.12
C VAL A 150 -0.45 -16.35 -13.59
N LEU A 151 0.76 -16.75 -13.97
CA LEU A 151 2.01 -16.19 -13.48
C LEU A 151 2.69 -15.32 -14.54
N THR A 152 3.70 -14.55 -14.15
CA THR A 152 4.49 -13.67 -15.04
C THR A 152 5.18 -14.39 -16.18
N THR A 153 5.44 -15.68 -16.01
CA THR A 153 6.07 -16.57 -17.01
C THR A 153 5.05 -17.34 -17.87
N SER A 154 3.76 -17.28 -17.56
CA SER A 154 2.70 -17.99 -18.28
C SER A 154 2.50 -17.41 -19.69
N SER A 155 2.11 -18.26 -20.65
CA SER A 155 1.74 -17.81 -22.01
C SER A 155 0.51 -16.91 -22.02
N GLY A 156 -0.47 -17.17 -21.14
CA GLY A 156 -1.69 -16.37 -20.96
C GLY A 156 -1.53 -15.10 -20.10
N ALA A 157 -0.30 -14.74 -19.68
CA ALA A 157 -0.07 -13.61 -18.79
C ALA A 157 -0.64 -12.29 -19.33
N ARG A 158 -0.56 -12.06 -20.66
CA ARG A 158 -1.06 -10.83 -21.29
C ARG A 158 -2.59 -10.70 -21.15
N ASP A 159 -3.30 -11.77 -21.40
CA ASP A 159 -4.77 -11.76 -21.38
C ASP A 159 -5.30 -11.61 -19.94
N ALA A 160 -4.59 -12.22 -18.99
CA ALA A 160 -4.93 -12.19 -17.57
C ALA A 160 -4.51 -10.90 -16.86
N LEU A 161 -3.56 -10.13 -17.40
CA LEU A 161 -3.07 -8.89 -16.77
C LEU A 161 -4.17 -7.83 -16.73
N GLN A 162 -4.52 -7.38 -15.55
CA GLN A 162 -5.46 -6.30 -15.32
C GLN A 162 -4.73 -4.98 -15.13
N VAL A 163 -5.23 -3.92 -15.75
CA VAL A 163 -4.77 -2.55 -15.56
C VAL A 163 -5.92 -1.70 -15.05
N ARG A 164 -5.72 -0.96 -13.97
CA ARG A 164 -6.68 0.01 -13.42
C ARG A 164 -6.00 1.36 -13.28
N ARG A 165 -6.69 2.39 -13.66
CA ARG A 165 -6.19 3.76 -13.65
C ARG A 165 -7.29 4.69 -13.16
N GLY A 166 -6.91 5.77 -12.52
CA GLY A 166 -7.88 6.76 -12.08
C GLY A 166 -7.24 7.95 -11.42
N VAL A 167 -8.10 8.78 -10.89
CA VAL A 167 -7.75 9.86 -9.99
C VAL A 167 -8.02 9.43 -8.55
N LEU A 168 -7.29 9.99 -7.62
CA LEU A 168 -7.39 9.60 -6.21
C LEU A 168 -8.76 9.94 -5.63
N GLU A 169 -9.36 11.09 -6.08
CA GLU A 169 -10.62 11.60 -5.54
C GLU A 169 -10.64 11.47 -4.00
N ASP A 170 -11.44 10.52 -3.52
CA ASP A 170 -11.63 10.20 -2.11
C ASP A 170 -10.84 8.96 -1.64
N ALA A 171 -9.91 8.43 -2.46
CA ALA A 171 -9.02 7.34 -2.04
C ALA A 171 -7.95 7.86 -1.09
N SER A 172 -7.92 7.33 0.13
CA SER A 172 -6.92 7.65 1.16
C SER A 172 -5.74 6.70 1.18
N ALA A 173 -5.93 5.46 0.72
CA ALA A 173 -4.88 4.45 0.68
C ALA A 173 -5.16 3.37 -0.37
N PHE A 174 -4.10 2.64 -0.72
CA PHE A 174 -4.14 1.41 -1.51
C PHE A 174 -3.47 0.30 -0.74
N ALA A 175 -3.83 -0.94 -1.04
CA ALA A 175 -3.19 -2.12 -0.50
C ALA A 175 -2.98 -3.18 -1.57
N VAL A 176 -1.88 -3.92 -1.45
CA VAL A 176 -1.58 -5.13 -2.20
C VAL A 176 -1.51 -6.31 -1.23
N LEU A 177 -2.18 -7.41 -1.54
CA LEU A 177 -2.30 -8.58 -0.70
C LEU A 177 -1.96 -9.82 -1.51
N SER A 178 -1.11 -10.72 -0.96
CA SER A 178 -1.00 -12.08 -1.51
C SER A 178 -2.33 -12.83 -1.30
N ASP A 179 -2.49 -13.96 -1.93
CA ASP A 179 -3.69 -14.79 -1.76
C ASP A 179 -3.85 -15.24 -0.32
N GLY A 180 -2.76 -15.62 0.39
CA GLY A 180 -2.77 -15.97 1.80
C GLY A 180 -3.26 -14.82 2.71
N ALA A 181 -2.89 -13.56 2.40
CA ALA A 181 -3.43 -12.39 3.09
C ALA A 181 -4.90 -12.13 2.70
N ALA A 182 -5.24 -12.31 1.43
CA ALA A 182 -6.58 -12.10 0.91
C ALA A 182 -7.60 -13.10 1.51
N GLU A 183 -7.20 -14.33 1.84
CA GLU A 183 -8.07 -15.29 2.54
C GLU A 183 -8.67 -14.74 3.83
N SER A 184 -7.94 -13.88 4.53
CA SER A 184 -8.41 -13.27 5.79
C SER A 184 -9.16 -11.95 5.61
N LEU A 185 -8.95 -11.24 4.52
CA LEU A 185 -9.44 -9.88 4.31
C LEU A 185 -10.42 -9.72 3.15
N TYR A 186 -10.58 -10.73 2.28
CA TYR A 186 -11.42 -10.64 1.10
C TYR A 186 -12.47 -11.74 1.06
N LEU A 187 -13.73 -11.37 1.12
CA LEU A 187 -14.87 -12.27 0.97
C LEU A 187 -15.16 -12.48 -0.51
N ARG A 188 -14.51 -13.47 -1.13
CA ARG A 188 -14.54 -13.73 -2.59
C ARG A 188 -15.97 -13.85 -3.16
N ARG A 189 -16.90 -14.45 -2.41
CA ARG A 189 -18.31 -14.63 -2.86
C ARG A 189 -19.06 -13.30 -2.99
N GLU A 190 -18.76 -12.37 -2.12
CA GLU A 190 -19.42 -11.07 -2.02
C GLU A 190 -18.64 -9.96 -2.73
N GLY A 191 -17.37 -10.22 -3.09
CA GLY A 191 -16.46 -9.23 -3.65
C GLY A 191 -16.11 -8.11 -2.66
N THR A 192 -16.27 -8.34 -1.35
CA THR A 192 -16.09 -7.32 -0.31
C THR A 192 -14.76 -7.46 0.40
N VAL A 193 -14.15 -6.33 0.72
CA VAL A 193 -12.88 -6.25 1.49
C VAL A 193 -13.20 -5.94 2.95
N GLY A 194 -12.56 -6.64 3.87
CA GLY A 194 -12.77 -6.49 5.31
C GLY A 194 -12.34 -5.11 5.83
N THR A 195 -13.12 -4.55 6.75
CA THR A 195 -12.89 -3.23 7.36
C THR A 195 -11.57 -3.13 8.15
N ALA A 196 -10.93 -4.26 8.45
CA ALA A 196 -9.60 -4.27 9.08
C ALA A 196 -8.56 -3.55 8.20
N LEU A 197 -8.69 -3.59 6.86
CA LEU A 197 -7.79 -2.90 5.95
C LEU A 197 -7.83 -1.37 6.14
N GLU A 198 -9.01 -0.79 6.34
CA GLU A 198 -9.14 0.64 6.66
C GLU A 198 -8.38 1.01 7.94
N LYS A 199 -8.50 0.17 8.98
CA LYS A 199 -7.79 0.40 10.25
C LYS A 199 -6.27 0.32 10.08
N MET A 200 -5.79 -0.65 9.30
CA MET A 200 -4.36 -0.80 8.99
C MET A 200 -3.83 0.40 8.19
N ALA A 201 -4.59 0.87 7.19
CA ALA A 201 -4.26 2.07 6.43
C ALA A 201 -4.20 3.31 7.34
N ALA A 202 -5.15 3.44 8.27
CA ALA A 202 -5.17 4.54 9.24
C ALA A 202 -3.97 4.52 10.21
N TRP A 203 -3.30 3.39 10.41
CA TRP A 203 -2.05 3.38 11.19
C TRP A 203 -0.93 4.17 10.51
N LEU A 204 -0.82 4.15 9.18
CA LEU A 204 0.15 4.96 8.44
C LEU A 204 -0.12 6.46 8.55
N GLU A 205 -1.36 6.86 8.83
CA GLU A 205 -1.70 8.26 9.03
C GLU A 205 -1.21 8.82 10.38
N SER A 206 -0.87 7.95 11.34
CA SER A 206 -0.60 8.35 12.72
C SER A 206 0.65 7.71 13.32
N ASN A 207 1.39 6.88 12.57
CA ASN A 207 2.59 6.21 13.06
C ASN A 207 3.68 6.20 11.98
N ALA A 208 4.93 6.07 12.39
CA ALA A 208 6.04 5.95 11.47
C ALA A 208 5.92 4.67 10.60
N PRO A 209 6.29 4.72 9.32
CA PRO A 209 6.19 3.55 8.43
C PRO A 209 6.84 2.28 8.98
N GLY A 210 8.00 2.38 9.62
CA GLY A 210 8.68 1.24 10.23
C GLY A 210 7.90 0.60 11.38
N GLU A 211 7.23 1.41 12.21
CA GLU A 211 6.37 0.92 13.30
C GLU A 211 5.14 0.19 12.75
N VAL A 212 4.58 0.73 11.65
CA VAL A 212 3.44 0.10 10.96
C VAL A 212 3.86 -1.22 10.33
N SER A 213 5.02 -1.27 9.65
CA SER A 213 5.55 -2.52 9.08
C SER A 213 5.75 -3.58 10.15
N ALA A 214 6.34 -3.24 11.30
CA ALA A 214 6.49 -4.15 12.42
C ALA A 214 5.15 -4.60 13.02
N ALA A 215 4.14 -3.71 13.07
CA ALA A 215 2.79 -4.05 13.50
C ALA A 215 2.11 -5.01 12.50
N LEU A 216 2.23 -4.74 11.21
CA LEU A 216 1.73 -5.64 10.15
C LEU A 216 2.35 -7.02 10.28
N GLU A 217 3.68 -7.12 10.40
CA GLU A 217 4.38 -8.40 10.56
C GLU A 217 3.84 -9.20 11.76
N ARG A 218 3.67 -8.56 12.92
CA ARG A 218 3.09 -9.22 14.10
C ARG A 218 1.68 -9.74 13.84
N HIS A 219 0.84 -8.98 13.13
CA HIS A 219 -0.53 -9.41 12.83
C HIS A 219 -0.57 -10.53 11.79
N LEU A 220 0.27 -10.44 10.74
CA LEU A 220 0.40 -11.51 9.75
C LEU A 220 0.85 -12.81 10.43
N ARG A 221 1.86 -12.75 11.27
CA ARG A 221 2.39 -13.91 12.02
C ARG A 221 1.40 -14.47 13.03
N GLY A 222 0.66 -13.62 13.73
CA GLY A 222 -0.21 -14.02 14.84
C GLY A 222 -1.63 -14.38 14.44
N LEU A 223 -2.20 -13.80 13.40
CA LEU A 223 -3.62 -13.95 13.05
C LEU A 223 -3.84 -14.52 11.64
N PHE A 224 -3.14 -14.02 10.63
CA PHE A 224 -3.39 -14.38 9.23
C PHE A 224 -2.82 -15.75 8.91
N ARG A 225 -1.56 -15.97 9.27
CA ARG A 225 -0.84 -17.24 9.05
C ARG A 225 -1.53 -18.46 9.69
N GLN A 226 -2.36 -18.25 10.73
CA GLN A 226 -3.12 -19.34 11.35
C GLN A 226 -4.28 -19.84 10.48
N ARG A 227 -4.67 -19.10 9.45
CA ARG A 227 -5.80 -19.41 8.58
C ARG A 227 -5.39 -20.03 7.25
N THR A 228 -4.13 -19.90 6.91
CA THR A 228 -3.56 -20.47 5.69
C THR A 228 -2.24 -21.19 6.01
N GLY A 229 -1.88 -22.21 5.22
CA GLY A 229 -0.57 -22.82 5.28
C GLY A 229 0.47 -22.09 4.45
N ASP A 230 0.04 -21.16 3.61
CA ASP A 230 0.84 -20.44 2.63
C ASP A 230 1.49 -19.19 3.20
N ASP A 231 2.38 -18.58 2.43
CA ASP A 231 3.00 -17.30 2.75
C ASP A 231 1.94 -16.20 2.84
N VAL A 232 2.19 -15.22 3.67
CA VAL A 232 1.24 -14.13 3.90
C VAL A 232 1.95 -12.81 3.78
N SER A 233 1.59 -12.01 2.79
CA SER A 233 2.19 -10.70 2.59
C SER A 233 1.16 -9.61 2.29
N LEU A 234 1.45 -8.41 2.80
CA LEU A 234 0.60 -7.25 2.68
C LEU A 234 1.43 -5.97 2.61
N GLY A 235 1.12 -5.12 1.64
CA GLY A 235 1.67 -3.78 1.53
C GLY A 235 0.58 -2.73 1.52
N ILE A 236 0.80 -1.60 2.20
CA ILE A 236 -0.11 -0.46 2.24
C ILE A 236 0.63 0.77 1.77
N LEU A 237 0.03 1.48 0.81
CA LEU A 237 0.46 2.78 0.33
C LEU A 237 -0.61 3.79 0.71
N SER A 238 -0.30 4.68 1.63
CA SER A 238 -1.19 5.76 2.03
C SER A 238 -0.84 7.04 1.29
N ARG A 239 -1.85 7.84 0.99
CA ARG A 239 -1.69 9.18 0.44
C ARG A 239 -0.78 9.98 1.37
N VAL A 240 0.20 10.68 0.80
CA VAL A 240 1.15 11.49 1.60
C VAL A 240 0.34 12.56 2.32
N ALA A 241 0.44 12.59 3.64
CA ALA A 241 0.00 13.73 4.43
C ALA A 241 0.78 14.97 4.00
N LEU A 242 0.14 16.13 4.11
CA LEU A 242 0.80 17.40 3.86
C LEU A 242 2.12 17.49 4.64
N PRO A 243 3.20 18.02 4.04
CA PRO A 243 4.46 18.25 4.73
C PRO A 243 4.22 19.12 5.98
N LEU A 244 4.96 18.85 7.05
CA LEU A 244 4.96 19.67 8.29
C LEU A 244 5.17 21.16 8.01
N GLU A 245 5.98 21.49 7.02
CA GLU A 245 6.26 22.84 6.54
C GLU A 245 5.01 23.59 6.09
N ALA A 246 4.02 22.89 5.55
CA ALA A 246 2.74 23.49 5.15
C ALA A 246 1.86 23.90 6.37
N LEU A 247 2.11 23.33 7.55
CA LEU A 247 1.41 23.68 8.78
C LEU A 247 2.05 24.86 9.50
N ALA A 248 3.37 25.00 9.42
CA ALA A 248 4.13 26.08 10.08
C ALA A 248 3.82 27.46 9.48
N GLY A 249 3.29 27.53 8.24
CA GLY A 249 2.89 28.75 7.56
C GLY A 249 1.40 29.07 7.64
N LEU A 250 0.61 28.34 8.45
CA LEU A 250 -0.83 28.53 8.50
C LEU A 250 -1.25 29.81 9.26
N ASP A 251 -2.17 30.56 8.65
CA ASP A 251 -2.80 31.73 9.24
C ASP A 251 -3.50 31.36 10.58
N PRO A 252 -3.39 32.18 11.65
CA PRO A 252 -4.08 31.97 12.91
C PRO A 252 -5.60 31.81 12.80
N SER A 253 -6.24 32.49 11.82
CA SER A 253 -7.68 32.35 11.55
C SER A 253 -8.03 30.95 11.05
N PHE A 254 -7.16 30.35 10.26
CA PHE A 254 -7.26 28.98 9.78
C PHE A 254 -7.11 27.98 10.93
N LEU A 255 -6.11 28.17 11.79
CA LEU A 255 -5.94 27.36 12.99
C LEU A 255 -7.17 27.42 13.91
N GLY A 256 -7.76 28.60 14.05
CA GLY A 256 -9.01 28.80 14.80
C GLY A 256 -10.17 27.99 14.21
N ALA A 257 -10.36 28.02 12.88
CA ALA A 257 -11.40 27.26 12.20
C ALA A 257 -11.19 25.73 12.29
N PHE A 258 -9.95 25.27 12.24
CA PHE A 258 -9.60 23.87 12.46
C PHE A 258 -9.85 23.41 13.89
N LEU A 259 -9.45 24.24 14.86
CA LEU A 259 -9.55 23.93 16.28
C LEU A 259 -10.99 23.92 16.79
N ALA A 260 -11.87 24.75 16.21
CA ALA A 260 -13.28 24.91 16.58
C ALA A 260 -14.22 24.85 15.35
N PRO A 261 -14.32 23.74 14.64
CA PRO A 261 -15.22 23.65 13.49
C PRO A 261 -16.67 23.81 13.93
N GLY A 262 -17.30 24.95 13.56
CA GLY A 262 -18.73 25.22 13.76
C GLY A 262 -19.11 26.10 14.93
N GLU A 263 -18.24 26.44 15.88
CA GLU A 263 -18.68 27.16 17.13
C GLU A 263 -17.98 28.49 17.43
N GLY A 264 -17.01 28.92 16.67
CA GLY A 264 -16.36 30.23 16.87
C GLY A 264 -15.68 30.47 18.25
N ARG A 265 -15.67 29.49 19.16
CA ARG A 265 -15.04 29.56 20.48
C ARG A 265 -14.15 28.36 20.80
N VAL A 266 -12.89 28.65 21.12
CA VAL A 266 -11.86 27.67 21.54
C VAL A 266 -12.09 27.31 23.04
N THR A 267 -13.18 26.67 23.39
CA THR A 267 -13.55 26.42 24.81
C THR A 267 -13.76 24.94 25.18
N GLY A 268 -13.83 24.04 24.22
CA GLY A 268 -14.12 22.63 24.49
C GLY A 268 -12.86 21.78 24.74
N LEU A 269 -13.03 20.68 25.46
CA LEU A 269 -11.95 19.68 25.67
C LEU A 269 -11.40 19.16 24.35
N GLY A 270 -12.26 18.94 23.35
CA GLY A 270 -11.88 18.51 22.01
C GLY A 270 -10.95 19.50 21.31
N THR A 271 -11.24 20.79 21.40
CA THR A 271 -10.41 21.87 20.85
C THR A 271 -9.04 21.93 21.51
N ARG A 272 -8.98 21.89 22.85
CA ARG A 272 -7.71 21.84 23.59
C ARG A 272 -6.85 20.62 23.20
N ASN A 273 -7.48 19.48 23.02
CA ASN A 273 -6.77 18.27 22.59
C ASN A 273 -6.23 18.40 21.16
N ARG A 274 -6.99 19.00 20.23
CA ARG A 274 -6.53 19.30 18.87
C ARG A 274 -5.34 20.25 18.86
N LEU A 275 -5.40 21.32 19.66
CA LEU A 275 -4.28 22.25 19.79
C LEU A 275 -3.00 21.56 20.29
N ARG A 276 -3.10 20.77 21.36
CA ARG A 276 -1.96 20.00 21.89
C ARG A 276 -1.35 19.04 20.87
N VAL A 277 -2.20 18.38 20.07
CA VAL A 277 -1.72 17.48 19.01
C VAL A 277 -1.04 18.27 17.89
N LEU A 278 -1.60 19.44 17.53
CA LEU A 278 -1.01 20.31 16.52
C LEU A 278 0.35 20.87 16.98
N GLU A 279 0.44 21.39 18.20
CA GLU A 279 1.70 21.87 18.79
C GLU A 279 2.76 20.76 18.83
N ALA A 280 2.39 19.56 19.34
CA ALA A 280 3.29 18.42 19.41
C ALA A 280 3.71 17.91 18.03
N PHE A 281 2.90 18.15 17.01
CA PHE A 281 3.20 17.78 15.62
C PHE A 281 4.16 18.80 14.97
N LEU A 282 4.00 20.08 15.23
CA LEU A 282 4.85 21.15 14.69
C LEU A 282 6.24 21.17 15.32
N ASP A 283 6.37 20.70 16.56
CA ASP A 283 7.67 20.64 17.28
C ASP A 283 8.64 19.56 16.77
N GLU A 284 8.23 18.74 15.78
CA GLU A 284 9.08 17.65 15.28
C GLU A 284 9.83 18.05 14.01
N ALA A 285 11.13 18.25 14.12
CA ALA A 285 11.99 18.66 13.00
C ALA A 285 12.38 17.51 12.04
N GLY A 286 11.95 16.26 12.28
CA GLY A 286 12.46 15.07 11.59
C GLY A 286 11.44 14.27 10.77
N GLY A 287 10.23 14.80 10.54
CA GLY A 287 9.14 14.08 9.86
C GLY A 287 7.93 13.82 10.76
N PRO A 288 6.86 13.19 10.27
CA PRO A 288 5.65 12.98 11.06
C PRO A 288 5.95 12.12 12.30
N PRO A 289 5.67 12.62 13.51
CA PRO A 289 5.96 11.89 14.75
C PRO A 289 5.12 10.62 14.86
N SER A 290 5.65 9.61 15.57
CA SER A 290 4.88 8.41 15.89
C SER A 290 3.69 8.76 16.80
N ARG A 291 2.67 7.90 16.78
CA ARG A 291 1.49 8.06 17.65
C ARG A 291 1.85 8.13 19.13
N GLU A 292 2.85 7.37 19.54
CA GLU A 292 3.36 7.32 20.92
C GLU A 292 4.10 8.60 21.28
N VAL A 293 4.89 9.16 20.36
CA VAL A 293 5.57 10.45 20.53
C VAL A 293 4.56 11.57 20.65
N LEU A 294 3.56 11.62 19.75
CA LEU A 294 2.46 12.60 19.82
C LEU A 294 1.68 12.49 21.12
N ALA A 295 1.33 11.27 21.55
CA ALA A 295 0.60 11.03 22.77
C ALA A 295 1.38 11.55 23.99
N ARG A 296 2.66 11.24 24.08
CA ARG A 296 3.54 11.69 25.17
C ARG A 296 3.66 13.22 25.22
N ARG A 297 3.88 13.87 24.05
CA ARG A 297 4.06 15.33 23.97
C ARG A 297 2.76 16.10 24.20
N SER A 298 1.66 15.61 23.62
CA SER A 298 0.34 16.23 23.81
C SER A 298 -0.28 15.96 25.18
N GLY A 299 0.26 15.02 25.95
CA GLY A 299 -0.34 14.56 27.21
C GLY A 299 -1.67 13.80 27.02
N LEU A 300 -1.89 13.20 25.85
CA LEU A 300 -3.11 12.46 25.50
C LEU A 300 -2.83 10.96 25.40
N SER A 301 -3.90 10.16 25.44
CA SER A 301 -3.76 8.73 25.11
C SER A 301 -3.37 8.56 23.63
N PRO A 302 -2.62 7.50 23.26
CA PRO A 302 -2.27 7.23 21.87
C PRO A 302 -3.48 7.15 20.93
N SER A 303 -4.61 6.62 21.41
CA SER A 303 -5.87 6.57 20.65
C SER A 303 -6.43 7.94 20.36
N THR A 304 -6.46 8.83 21.38
CA THR A 304 -6.99 10.19 21.24
C THR A 304 -6.10 11.05 20.36
N ALA A 305 -4.78 11.00 20.55
CA ALA A 305 -3.81 11.71 19.72
C ALA A 305 -3.94 11.29 18.25
N GLY A 306 -4.00 9.97 17.97
CA GLY A 306 -4.19 9.45 16.64
C GLY A 306 -5.51 9.87 15.97
N LYS A 307 -6.61 9.95 16.74
CA LYS A 307 -7.89 10.46 16.22
C LYS A 307 -7.76 11.91 15.75
N HIS A 308 -7.26 12.80 16.60
CA HIS A 308 -7.13 14.23 16.27
C HIS A 308 -6.12 14.47 15.14
N LEU A 309 -5.07 13.66 15.04
CA LEU A 309 -4.15 13.73 13.92
C LEU A 309 -4.83 13.36 12.58
N ARG A 310 -5.69 12.34 12.56
CA ARG A 310 -6.49 12.00 11.36
C ARG A 310 -7.44 13.12 10.98
N ASP A 311 -8.12 13.70 11.97
CA ASP A 311 -9.03 14.85 11.75
C ASP A 311 -8.27 16.05 11.15
N LEU A 312 -7.06 16.34 11.65
CA LEU A 312 -6.17 17.39 11.13
C LEU A 312 -5.80 17.16 9.67
N ARG A 313 -5.34 15.95 9.33
CA ARG A 313 -4.96 15.60 7.98
C ARG A 313 -6.13 15.67 6.99
N ARG A 314 -7.29 15.12 7.36
CA ARG A 314 -8.51 15.19 6.56
C ARG A 314 -8.92 16.62 6.23
N TRP A 315 -8.83 17.49 7.20
CA TRP A 315 -9.20 18.88 7.06
C TRP A 315 -8.22 19.66 6.15
N LEU A 316 -6.94 19.40 6.24
CA LEU A 316 -5.92 19.97 5.36
C LEU A 316 -6.09 19.50 3.90
N ASP A 317 -6.45 18.23 3.68
CA ASP A 317 -6.75 17.69 2.35
C ASP A 317 -7.95 18.40 1.71
N ILE A 318 -9.07 18.57 2.42
CA ILE A 318 -10.27 19.25 1.91
C ILE A 318 -9.97 20.70 1.48
N ARG A 319 -9.17 21.42 2.25
CA ARG A 319 -8.82 22.82 1.92
C ARG A 319 -7.94 22.94 0.68
N LYS A 320 -7.07 21.99 0.45
CA LYS A 320 -6.22 21.93 -0.76
C LYS A 320 -7.05 21.69 -2.02
N GLU A 321 -8.12 20.87 -1.93
CA GLU A 321 -9.04 20.58 -3.04
C GLU A 321 -9.92 21.80 -3.37
N GLU A 322 -10.27 22.65 -2.39
CA GLU A 322 -11.02 23.89 -2.59
C GLU A 322 -10.19 25.01 -3.27
N GLY A 323 -8.92 24.76 -3.63
CA GLY A 323 -8.05 25.74 -4.30
C GLY A 323 -7.71 26.96 -3.44
N ARG A 324 -7.99 26.93 -2.16
CA ARG A 324 -7.58 27.98 -1.22
C ARG A 324 -6.13 27.73 -0.87
N GLU A 325 -5.24 28.57 -1.41
CA GLU A 325 -3.84 28.57 -1.00
C GLU A 325 -3.76 28.67 0.52
N VAL A 326 -3.20 27.66 1.12
CA VAL A 326 -2.82 27.64 2.52
C VAL A 326 -1.54 28.48 2.62
N ARG A 327 -1.69 29.79 2.79
CA ARG A 327 -0.60 30.70 3.10
C ARG A 327 -0.50 30.91 4.59
#